data_c292a7dccbdcc066be7cd893fca1b44d
#
_entry.id   c292a7dccbdcc066be7cd893fca1b44d
#
_cell.length_a   1.000
_cell.length_b   1.000
_cell.length_c   1.000
_cell.angle_alpha   90.00
_cell.angle_beta   90.00
_cell.angle_gamma   90.00
#
_symmetry.space_group_name_H-M   'P 1'
#
loop_
_entity.id
_entity.type
_entity.pdbx_description
1 polymer ?
#
loop_
_entity_poly.entity_id
_entity_poly.type
_entity_poly.pdbx_seq_one_letter_code
_entity_poly.pdbx_strand_id
1 'polypeptide(L)'
;MSNNARQRKVLEAQLTPQQQRAAQLLVINEWGELTEEGGKKRTMTELADELGIARSTLFEWKRNELFGAYVNHLTERQLDGMRSEVYVALMRSIRGGANGIPSVKALDLYMRRYGLLSDRTIIEDARSQVEEKRKTDDEIRKDISELDALVNGGEDVVA
;
A
#
# COMPACT_ATOMS: atom_id res chain seq x y z
N MET A 1 19.14 5.29 18.49
CA MET A 1 18.54 6.34 17.62
C MET A 1 17.78 5.65 16.51
N SER A 2 16.51 6.00 16.30
CA SER A 2 15.68 5.47 15.22
C SER A 2 16.32 5.77 13.85
N ASN A 3 16.22 4.84 12.89
CA ASN A 3 16.73 4.99 11.51
C ASN A 3 16.21 6.30 10.87
N ASN A 4 14.99 6.67 11.18
CA ASN A 4 14.31 7.89 10.76
C ASN A 4 15.02 9.18 11.26
N ALA A 5 15.53 9.19 12.50
CA ALA A 5 16.26 10.34 13.05
C ALA A 5 17.65 10.52 12.39
N ARG A 6 18.30 9.44 11.97
CA ARG A 6 19.57 9.51 11.23
C ARG A 6 19.34 10.05 9.82
N GLN A 7 18.34 9.56 9.13
CA GLN A 7 17.97 10.00 7.77
C GLN A 7 17.63 11.50 7.76
N ARG A 8 16.88 11.98 8.74
CA ARG A 8 16.60 13.41 8.90
C ARG A 8 17.86 14.25 8.98
N LYS A 9 18.82 13.90 9.86
CA LYS A 9 20.06 14.65 10.03
C LYS A 9 20.88 14.71 8.76
N VAL A 10 20.91 13.63 7.98
CA VAL A 10 21.61 13.57 6.69
C VAL A 10 20.97 14.52 5.68
N LEU A 11 19.63 14.54 5.58
CA LEU A 11 18.91 15.45 4.68
C LEU A 11 19.06 16.91 5.12
N GLU A 12 18.95 17.20 6.41
CA GLU A 12 19.14 18.55 6.98
C GLU A 12 20.54 19.07 6.70
N ALA A 13 21.58 18.25 6.81
CA ALA A 13 22.96 18.66 6.56
C ALA A 13 23.25 19.04 5.09
N GLN A 14 22.43 18.58 4.16
CA GLN A 14 22.58 18.86 2.72
C GLN A 14 21.72 20.04 2.25
N LEU A 15 20.87 20.57 3.10
CA LEU A 15 19.96 21.68 2.78
C LEU A 15 20.36 22.94 3.53
N THR A 16 20.20 24.10 2.90
CA THR A 16 20.39 25.37 3.57
C THR A 16 19.31 25.60 4.62
N PRO A 17 19.57 26.39 5.68
CA PRO A 17 18.55 26.71 6.69
C PRO A 17 17.27 27.32 6.09
N GLN A 18 17.41 28.09 5.01
CA GLN A 18 16.28 28.69 4.31
C GLN A 18 15.45 27.64 3.56
N GLN A 19 16.09 26.65 2.94
CA GLN A 19 15.41 25.50 2.32
C GLN A 19 14.69 24.64 3.38
N GLN A 20 15.32 24.37 4.51
CA GLN A 20 14.69 23.63 5.60
C GLN A 20 13.43 24.35 6.11
N ARG A 21 13.50 25.66 6.29
CA ARG A 21 12.34 26.48 6.68
C ARG A 21 11.24 26.46 5.62
N ALA A 22 11.62 26.55 4.34
CA ALA A 22 10.67 26.45 3.23
C ALA A 22 9.94 25.11 3.21
N ALA A 23 10.65 24.01 3.39
CA ALA A 23 10.06 22.67 3.46
C ALA A 23 9.07 22.54 4.63
N GLN A 24 9.41 23.05 5.81
CA GLN A 24 8.52 23.08 6.97
C GLN A 24 7.25 23.88 6.70
N LEU A 25 7.38 25.08 6.12
CA LEU A 25 6.22 25.92 5.77
C LEU A 25 5.33 25.27 4.72
N LEU A 26 5.90 24.57 3.74
CA LEU A 26 5.13 23.83 2.74
C LEU A 26 4.31 22.72 3.40
N VAL A 27 4.90 21.94 4.27
CA VAL A 27 4.19 20.87 4.99
C VAL A 27 3.08 21.45 5.88
N ILE A 28 3.38 22.46 6.68
CA ILE A 28 2.37 23.12 7.52
C ILE A 28 1.22 23.68 6.68
N ASN A 29 1.51 24.29 5.53
CA ASN A 29 0.51 24.83 4.64
C ASN A 29 -0.40 23.75 4.01
N GLU A 30 0.15 22.59 3.67
CA GLU A 30 -0.63 21.47 3.15
C GLU A 30 -1.57 20.87 4.22
N TRP A 31 -1.14 20.87 5.48
CA TRP A 31 -1.89 20.29 6.60
C TRP A 31 -2.77 21.31 7.35
N GLY A 32 -2.51 22.61 7.22
CA GLY A 32 -3.22 23.66 7.94
C GLY A 32 -4.73 23.65 7.66
N GLU A 33 -5.12 23.31 6.44
CA GLU A 33 -6.54 23.16 6.05
C GLU A 33 -7.25 22.02 6.81
N LEU A 34 -6.51 21.00 7.24
CA LEU A 34 -7.05 19.84 7.96
C LEU A 34 -7.01 20.00 9.48
N THR A 35 -6.09 20.81 9.98
CA THR A 35 -5.81 20.90 11.44
C THR A 35 -6.46 22.11 12.09
N GLU A 36 -6.78 23.16 11.34
CA GLU A 36 -7.41 24.38 11.83
C GLU A 36 -8.81 24.52 11.26
N GLU A 37 -9.82 24.69 12.10
CA GLU A 37 -11.19 25.02 11.65
C GLU A 37 -11.16 26.35 10.87
N GLY A 38 -11.32 26.27 9.54
CA GLY A 38 -11.25 27.41 8.63
C GLY A 38 -9.85 27.78 8.15
N GLY A 39 -8.85 26.97 8.40
CA GLY A 39 -7.50 27.14 7.87
C GLY A 39 -7.49 27.19 6.34
N LYS A 40 -7.15 28.35 5.78
CA LYS A 40 -7.05 28.53 4.33
C LYS A 40 -5.63 28.23 3.86
N LYS A 41 -5.50 27.36 2.87
CA LYS A 41 -4.23 27.10 2.21
C LYS A 41 -3.66 28.36 1.59
N ARG A 42 -2.45 28.75 1.98
CA ARG A 42 -1.75 29.90 1.41
C ARG A 42 -1.21 29.57 0.02
N THR A 43 -1.16 30.57 -0.82
CA THR A 43 -0.62 30.45 -2.17
C THR A 43 0.90 30.35 -2.16
N MET A 44 1.47 29.81 -3.24
CA MET A 44 2.94 29.72 -3.39
C MET A 44 3.61 31.11 -3.40
N THR A 45 2.90 32.16 -3.78
CA THR A 45 3.39 33.54 -3.73
C THR A 45 3.50 34.01 -2.28
N GLU A 46 2.46 33.84 -1.48
CA GLU A 46 2.46 34.21 -0.07
C GLU A 46 3.54 33.47 0.74
N LEU A 47 3.78 32.18 0.42
CA LEU A 47 4.85 31.40 1.06
C LEU A 47 6.24 31.90 0.63
N ALA A 48 6.42 32.28 -0.63
CA ALA A 48 7.68 32.84 -1.13
C ALA A 48 7.97 34.19 -0.50
N ASP A 49 6.95 35.06 -0.39
CA ASP A 49 7.05 36.37 0.25
C ASP A 49 7.42 36.24 1.74
N GLU A 50 6.81 35.30 2.48
CA GLU A 50 7.15 35.02 3.87
C GLU A 50 8.60 34.54 4.04
N LEU A 51 9.12 33.78 3.06
CA LEU A 51 10.51 33.30 3.05
C LEU A 51 11.50 34.35 2.55
N GLY A 52 11.04 35.48 2.00
CA GLY A 52 11.88 36.49 1.38
C GLY A 52 12.60 36.00 0.13
N ILE A 53 11.96 35.13 -0.66
CA ILE A 53 12.53 34.56 -1.90
C ILE A 53 11.60 34.80 -3.09
N ALA A 54 12.13 34.70 -4.29
CA ALA A 54 11.32 34.71 -5.49
C ALA A 54 10.47 33.42 -5.58
N ARG A 55 9.24 33.53 -6.10
CA ARG A 55 8.36 32.39 -6.33
C ARG A 55 9.02 31.31 -7.22
N SER A 56 9.80 31.72 -8.24
CA SER A 56 10.56 30.84 -9.11
C SER A 56 11.55 29.97 -8.33
N THR A 57 12.27 30.56 -7.36
CA THR A 57 13.21 29.87 -6.49
C THR A 57 12.53 28.78 -5.67
N LEU A 58 11.32 29.04 -5.14
CA LEU A 58 10.56 28.04 -4.40
C LEU A 58 10.14 26.86 -5.32
N PHE A 59 9.78 27.13 -6.56
CA PHE A 59 9.48 26.08 -7.55
C PHE A 59 10.74 25.30 -7.98
N GLU A 60 11.89 25.94 -8.11
CA GLU A 60 13.17 25.26 -8.35
C GLU A 60 13.53 24.32 -7.20
N TRP A 61 13.38 24.77 -5.96
CA TRP A 61 13.61 23.90 -4.80
C TRP A 61 12.66 22.70 -4.78
N LYS A 62 11.39 22.88 -5.12
CA LYS A 62 10.43 21.75 -5.22
C LYS A 62 10.79 20.71 -6.29
N ARG A 63 11.55 21.10 -7.31
CA ARG A 63 12.09 20.18 -8.34
C ARG A 63 13.36 19.46 -7.90
N ASN A 64 14.02 19.97 -6.87
CA ASN A 64 15.24 19.36 -6.35
C ASN A 64 14.88 18.09 -5.56
N GLU A 65 15.55 17.00 -5.91
CA GLU A 65 15.29 15.67 -5.34
C GLU A 65 15.54 15.61 -3.83
N LEU A 66 16.62 16.24 -3.35
CA LEU A 66 16.96 16.30 -1.92
C LEU A 66 15.93 17.09 -1.14
N PHE A 67 15.46 18.20 -1.69
CA PHE A 67 14.42 19.01 -1.08
C PHE A 67 13.10 18.24 -1.02
N GLY A 68 12.73 17.57 -2.11
CA GLY A 68 11.54 16.70 -2.16
C GLY A 68 11.60 15.57 -1.13
N ALA A 69 12.75 14.89 -1.00
CA ALA A 69 12.96 13.84 0.00
C ALA A 69 12.80 14.38 1.43
N TYR A 70 13.29 15.59 1.71
CA TYR A 70 13.12 16.22 3.02
C TYR A 70 11.66 16.59 3.31
N VAL A 71 10.94 17.17 2.33
CA VAL A 71 9.50 17.44 2.44
C VAL A 71 8.72 16.16 2.74
N ASN A 72 8.98 15.09 1.99
CA ASN A 72 8.33 13.79 2.22
C ASN A 72 8.61 13.26 3.64
N HIS A 73 9.85 13.36 4.10
CA HIS A 73 10.20 12.96 5.46
C HIS A 73 9.43 13.75 6.55
N LEU A 74 9.27 15.07 6.37
CA LEU A 74 8.48 15.90 7.26
C LEU A 74 6.99 15.53 7.23
N THR A 75 6.47 15.23 6.04
CA THR A 75 5.08 14.80 5.84
C THR A 75 4.81 13.46 6.54
N GLU A 76 5.70 12.49 6.42
CA GLU A 76 5.60 11.20 7.12
C GLU A 76 5.57 11.39 8.65
N ARG A 77 6.41 12.28 9.17
CA ARG A 77 6.38 12.62 10.60
C ARG A 77 5.05 13.23 11.05
N GLN A 78 4.47 14.09 10.23
CA GLN A 78 3.17 14.69 10.51
C GLN A 78 2.08 13.60 10.54
N LEU A 79 2.08 12.69 9.55
CA LEU A 79 1.18 11.53 9.53
C LEU A 79 1.34 10.63 10.76
N ASP A 80 2.58 10.35 11.16
CA ASP A 80 2.86 9.57 12.37
C ASP A 80 2.32 10.24 13.63
N GLY A 81 2.42 11.57 13.72
CA GLY A 81 1.84 12.35 14.82
C GLY A 81 0.32 12.26 14.88
N MET A 82 -0.34 12.21 13.74
CA MET A 82 -1.81 12.10 13.62
C MET A 82 -2.33 10.65 13.72
N ARG A 83 -1.47 9.66 13.86
CA ARG A 83 -1.86 8.24 13.91
C ARG A 83 -2.92 7.96 14.99
N SER A 84 -2.79 8.56 16.16
CA SER A 84 -3.75 8.40 17.25
C SER A 84 -5.13 8.91 16.86
N GLU A 85 -5.21 10.06 16.20
CA GLU A 85 -6.47 10.67 15.75
C GLU A 85 -7.14 9.79 14.68
N VAL A 86 -6.36 9.25 13.74
CA VAL A 86 -6.85 8.32 12.72
C VAL A 86 -7.45 7.07 13.38
N TYR A 87 -6.80 6.50 14.40
CA TYR A 87 -7.35 5.35 15.12
C TYR A 87 -8.63 5.70 15.88
N VAL A 88 -8.68 6.86 16.52
CA VAL A 88 -9.91 7.32 17.19
C VAL A 88 -11.04 7.51 16.19
N ALA A 89 -10.78 8.15 15.04
CA ALA A 89 -11.76 8.32 13.98
C ALA A 89 -12.25 6.97 13.41
N LEU A 90 -11.33 6.03 13.19
CA LEU A 90 -11.64 4.67 12.76
C LEU A 90 -12.54 3.95 13.78
N MET A 91 -12.20 3.98 15.05
CA MET A 91 -13.00 3.38 16.12
C MET A 91 -14.37 4.04 16.27
N ARG A 92 -14.44 5.35 16.08
CA ARG A 92 -15.72 6.09 16.06
C ARG A 92 -16.59 5.62 14.89
N SER A 93 -16.03 5.45 13.70
CA SER A 93 -16.73 4.94 12.52
C SER A 93 -17.21 3.50 12.70
N ILE A 94 -16.41 2.63 13.33
CA ILE A 94 -16.79 1.25 13.67
C ILE A 94 -17.97 1.24 14.66
N ARG A 95 -18.02 2.18 15.60
CA ARG A 95 -19.09 2.28 16.61
C ARG A 95 -20.36 2.96 16.10
N GLY A 96 -20.36 3.49 14.89
CA GLY A 96 -21.53 4.11 14.27
C GLY A 96 -21.48 5.62 14.09
N GLY A 97 -20.36 6.28 14.42
CA GLY A 97 -20.19 7.72 14.21
C GLY A 97 -21.34 8.58 14.75
N ALA A 98 -21.63 9.70 14.09
CA ALA A 98 -22.72 10.61 14.47
C ALA A 98 -24.11 10.04 14.14
N ASN A 99 -24.21 9.13 13.19
CA ASN A 99 -25.50 8.55 12.71
C ASN A 99 -25.89 7.28 13.46
N GLY A 100 -25.09 6.81 14.40
CA GLY A 100 -25.32 5.57 15.15
C GLY A 100 -25.24 4.28 14.31
N ILE A 101 -24.89 4.36 13.02
CA ILE A 101 -24.82 3.22 12.10
C ILE A 101 -23.36 2.78 11.98
N PRO A 102 -23.00 1.56 12.43
CA PRO A 102 -21.65 1.02 12.31
C PRO A 102 -21.20 0.90 10.86
N SER A 103 -19.98 1.30 10.56
CA SER A 103 -19.40 1.14 9.22
C SER A 103 -18.73 -0.23 9.08
N VAL A 104 -19.36 -1.12 8.30
CA VAL A 104 -18.80 -2.43 7.96
C VAL A 104 -17.46 -2.29 7.25
N LYS A 105 -17.31 -1.27 6.40
CA LYS A 105 -16.05 -0.98 5.68
C LYS A 105 -14.93 -0.55 6.65
N ALA A 106 -15.23 0.26 7.66
CA ALA A 106 -14.26 0.63 8.68
C ALA A 106 -13.84 -0.58 9.53
N LEU A 107 -14.79 -1.47 9.85
CA LEU A 107 -14.51 -2.73 10.53
C LEU A 107 -13.63 -3.66 9.67
N ASP A 108 -13.91 -3.80 8.38
CA ASP A 108 -13.11 -4.59 7.44
C ASP A 108 -11.66 -4.07 7.38
N LEU A 109 -11.47 -2.74 7.24
CA LEU A 109 -10.13 -2.14 7.26
C LEU A 109 -9.38 -2.41 8.57
N TYR A 110 -10.07 -2.33 9.71
CA TYR A 110 -9.49 -2.64 11.00
C TYR A 110 -9.04 -4.11 11.07
N MET A 111 -9.93 -5.03 10.68
CA MET A 111 -9.65 -6.47 10.68
C MET A 111 -8.46 -6.84 9.78
N ARG A 112 -8.39 -6.25 8.56
CA ARG A 112 -7.25 -6.42 7.63
C ARG A 112 -5.95 -5.86 8.21
N ARG A 113 -6.00 -4.69 8.84
CA ARG A 113 -4.82 -4.04 9.44
C ARG A 113 -4.18 -4.90 10.52
N TYR A 114 -4.98 -5.64 11.28
CA TYR A 114 -4.53 -6.53 12.36
C TYR A 114 -4.42 -8.00 11.95
N GLY A 115 -4.58 -8.32 10.66
CA GLY A 115 -4.47 -9.68 10.15
C GLY A 115 -5.59 -10.62 10.60
N LEU A 116 -6.70 -10.07 11.08
CA LEU A 116 -7.89 -10.83 11.52
C LEU A 116 -8.75 -11.29 10.35
N LEU A 117 -8.64 -10.61 9.20
CA LEU A 117 -9.19 -11.02 7.91
C LEU A 117 -8.02 -11.12 6.93
N SER A 118 -7.68 -12.33 6.55
CA SER A 118 -6.82 -12.58 5.40
C SER A 118 -7.71 -12.94 4.21
N ASP A 119 -7.61 -12.21 3.11
CA ASP A 119 -8.07 -12.69 1.80
C ASP A 119 -7.13 -13.83 1.38
N ARG A 120 -7.20 -14.96 2.05
CA ARG A 120 -6.70 -16.21 1.51
C ARG A 120 -7.70 -16.64 0.44
N THR A 121 -7.59 -16.08 -0.72
CA THR A 121 -7.95 -16.81 -1.94
C THR A 121 -6.97 -17.97 -1.98
N ILE A 122 -7.37 -19.13 -1.46
CA ILE A 122 -6.73 -20.38 -1.80
C ILE A 122 -7.05 -20.53 -3.29
N ILE A 123 -6.15 -20.06 -4.13
CA ILE A 123 -6.07 -20.53 -5.51
C ILE A 123 -5.57 -21.96 -5.31
N GLU A 124 -6.49 -22.89 -5.08
CA GLU A 124 -6.23 -24.30 -5.33
C GLU A 124 -5.86 -24.33 -6.82
N ASP A 125 -4.57 -24.52 -7.06
CA ASP A 125 -4.07 -24.64 -8.40
C ASP A 125 -4.69 -25.93 -8.96
N ALA A 126 -5.80 -25.76 -9.69
CA ALA A 126 -6.49 -26.88 -10.35
C ALA A 126 -5.55 -27.65 -11.27
N ARG A 127 -4.38 -27.09 -11.59
CA ARG A 127 -3.30 -27.77 -12.32
C ARG A 127 -2.66 -28.89 -11.50
N SER A 128 -2.46 -28.72 -10.19
CA SER A 128 -1.89 -29.79 -9.35
C SER A 128 -2.82 -31.00 -9.27
N GLN A 129 -4.13 -30.78 -9.24
CA GLN A 129 -5.11 -31.88 -9.27
C GLN A 129 -5.22 -32.56 -10.63
N VAL A 130 -4.93 -31.84 -11.74
CA VAL A 130 -4.89 -32.43 -13.08
C VAL A 130 -3.59 -33.17 -13.32
N GLU A 131 -2.47 -32.74 -12.72
CA GLU A 131 -1.20 -33.48 -12.80
C GLU A 131 -1.22 -34.75 -11.97
N GLU A 132 -1.85 -34.77 -10.79
CA GLU A 132 -2.05 -36.01 -10.01
C GLU A 132 -2.96 -37.04 -10.70
N LYS A 133 -3.85 -36.60 -11.60
CA LYS A 133 -4.72 -37.48 -12.38
C LYS A 133 -4.16 -37.89 -13.74
N ARG A 134 -3.03 -37.35 -14.14
CA ARG A 134 -2.37 -37.80 -15.37
C ARG A 134 -1.74 -39.16 -15.09
N LYS A 135 -2.29 -40.18 -15.76
CA LYS A 135 -1.68 -41.53 -15.78
C LYS A 135 -0.26 -41.41 -16.30
N THR A 136 0.65 -42.10 -15.67
CA THR A 136 2.04 -42.21 -16.15
C THR A 136 2.06 -42.92 -17.51
N ASP A 137 3.08 -42.63 -18.33
CA ASP A 137 3.22 -43.27 -19.64
C ASP A 137 3.20 -44.81 -19.56
N ASP A 138 3.66 -45.36 -18.45
CA ASP A 138 3.65 -46.81 -18.20
C ASP A 138 2.24 -47.36 -17.89
N GLU A 139 1.41 -46.57 -17.17
CA GLU A 139 0.00 -46.90 -16.95
C GLU A 139 -0.82 -46.83 -18.24
N ILE A 140 -0.55 -45.84 -19.07
CA ILE A 140 -1.20 -45.71 -20.39
C ILE A 140 -0.82 -46.87 -21.29
N ARG A 141 0.45 -47.29 -21.34
CA ARG A 141 0.90 -48.42 -22.11
C ARG A 141 0.27 -49.72 -21.64
N LYS A 142 0.11 -49.89 -20.33
CA LYS A 142 -0.54 -51.04 -19.72
C LYS A 142 -2.04 -51.10 -20.12
N ASP A 143 -2.73 -49.98 -19.99
CA ASP A 143 -4.15 -49.88 -20.43
C ASP A 143 -4.31 -50.18 -21.91
N ILE A 144 -3.39 -49.70 -22.76
CA ILE A 144 -3.39 -50.01 -24.21
C ILE A 144 -3.18 -51.51 -24.46
N SER A 145 -2.23 -52.15 -23.75
CA SER A 145 -1.99 -53.61 -23.94
C SER A 145 -3.16 -54.45 -23.47
N GLU A 146 -3.86 -54.02 -22.39
CA GLU A 146 -5.07 -54.69 -21.90
C GLU A 146 -6.23 -54.56 -22.89
N LEU A 147 -6.38 -53.38 -23.51
CA LEU A 147 -7.39 -53.15 -24.57
C LEU A 147 -7.07 -53.99 -25.83
N ASP A 148 -5.82 -54.02 -26.26
CA ASP A 148 -5.41 -54.87 -27.40
C ASP A 148 -5.68 -56.35 -27.16
N ALA A 149 -5.44 -56.86 -25.94
CA ALA A 149 -5.74 -58.21 -25.54
C ALA A 149 -7.27 -58.52 -25.59
N LEU A 150 -8.09 -57.54 -25.19
CA LEU A 150 -9.55 -57.67 -25.24
C LEU A 150 -10.11 -57.63 -26.66
N VAL A 151 -9.51 -56.80 -27.53
CA VAL A 151 -9.96 -56.68 -28.93
C VAL A 151 -9.51 -57.86 -29.75
N ASN A 152 -8.26 -58.33 -29.59
CA ASN A 152 -7.68 -59.40 -30.40
C ASN A 152 -7.90 -60.78 -29.79
N GLY A 153 -8.25 -60.88 -28.51
CA GLY A 153 -8.56 -62.18 -27.83
C GLY A 153 -9.98 -62.69 -28.09
N GLY A 154 -10.80 -61.93 -28.83
CA GLY A 154 -12.20 -62.29 -29.14
C GLY A 154 -12.39 -63.07 -30.47
N GLU A 155 -11.34 -63.32 -31.27
CA GLU A 155 -11.49 -63.94 -32.58
C GLU A 155 -11.34 -65.49 -32.64
N ASP A 156 -11.06 -66.16 -31.49
CA ASP A 156 -10.81 -67.61 -31.50
C ASP A 156 -11.95 -68.45 -30.93
N VAL A 157 -13.21 -67.99 -31.02
CA VAL A 157 -14.36 -68.84 -30.64
C VAL A 157 -15.47 -68.77 -31.73
N VAL A 158 -15.15 -69.23 -32.97
CA VAL A 158 -16.15 -69.80 -33.90
C VAL A 158 -15.43 -70.81 -34.80
N ALA A 159 -15.44 -72.02 -34.37
CA ALA A 159 -15.32 -73.19 -35.25
C ALA A 159 -16.11 -74.33 -34.64
#